data_622eba8c78f030c5082e49d0a943e928
#
_entry.id   622eba8c78f030c5082e49d0a943e928
#
_cell.length_a   1.000
_cell.length_b   1.000
_cell.length_c   1.000
_cell.angle_alpha   90.00
_cell.angle_beta   90.00
_cell.angle_gamma   90.00
#
_symmetry.space_group_name_H-M   'P 1'
#
loop_
_entity.id
_entity.type
_entity.pdbx_description
1 polymer ?
#
loop_
_entity_poly.entity_id
_entity_poly.type
_entity_poly.pdbx_seq_one_letter_code
_entity_poly.pdbx_strand_id
1 'polypeptide(L)'
;INRYSIIISIAFSSAYFPKRNYIKEYLIKHLNSKHHKIISWVLYGLKGKHYKSESIENLLIHKLSQFNEKSYIYNEIIAFLISISSKKVIPYIEKTLFTQSKIDDEIYTELKNNLSDEFAELRKKLLEEFK
;
A
#
# COMPACT_ATOMS: atom_id res chain seq x y z
N ILE A 1 2.95 4.94 -28.58
CA ILE A 1 2.28 4.98 -27.29
C ILE A 1 3.30 4.66 -26.22
N ASN A 2 3.38 5.51 -25.22
CA ASN A 2 4.28 5.32 -24.10
C ASN A 2 3.84 4.11 -23.28
N ARG A 3 4.80 3.24 -22.97
CA ARG A 3 4.61 2.05 -22.15
C ARG A 3 3.93 2.39 -20.81
N TYR A 4 4.32 3.50 -20.19
CA TYR A 4 3.74 3.95 -18.93
C TYR A 4 2.28 4.35 -19.06
N SER A 5 1.89 4.93 -20.19
CA SER A 5 0.50 5.32 -20.44
C SER A 5 -0.44 4.12 -20.45
N ILE A 6 0.03 2.99 -20.98
CA ILE A 6 -0.76 1.75 -21.00
C ILE A 6 -0.97 1.26 -19.57
N ILE A 7 0.11 1.20 -18.77
CA ILE A 7 0.04 0.75 -17.39
C ILE A 7 -0.90 1.65 -16.57
N ILE A 8 -0.76 2.95 -16.71
CA ILE A 8 -1.59 3.93 -16.01
C ILE A 8 -3.06 3.76 -16.38
N SER A 9 -3.35 3.59 -17.68
CA SER A 9 -4.73 3.39 -18.15
C SER A 9 -5.35 2.12 -17.59
N ILE A 10 -4.59 1.03 -17.54
CA ILE A 10 -5.07 -0.24 -17.00
C ILE A 10 -5.30 -0.12 -15.49
N ALA A 11 -4.37 0.52 -14.77
CA ALA A 11 -4.53 0.74 -13.33
C ALA A 11 -5.77 1.58 -13.02
N PHE A 12 -5.97 2.67 -13.78
CA PHE A 12 -7.14 3.52 -13.64
C PHE A 12 -8.43 2.75 -13.91
N SER A 13 -8.45 1.97 -14.99
CA SER A 13 -9.62 1.15 -15.35
C SER A 13 -9.92 0.10 -14.27
N SER A 14 -8.90 -0.51 -13.69
CA SER A 14 -9.06 -1.48 -12.61
C SER A 14 -9.69 -0.86 -11.37
N ALA A 15 -9.40 0.41 -11.08
CA ALA A 15 -9.98 1.11 -9.93
C ALA A 15 -11.50 1.30 -10.09
N TYR A 16 -12.01 1.42 -11.32
CA TYR A 16 -13.42 1.64 -11.58
C TYR A 16 -14.17 0.38 -12.04
N PHE A 17 -13.48 -0.55 -12.69
CA PHE A 17 -14.09 -1.77 -13.24
C PHE A 17 -13.42 -3.01 -12.65
N PRO A 18 -13.86 -3.44 -11.46
CA PRO A 18 -13.18 -4.50 -10.71
C PRO A 18 -13.44 -5.90 -11.27
N LYS A 19 -12.62 -6.83 -10.83
CA LYS A 19 -12.82 -8.29 -10.88
C LYS A 19 -12.51 -8.96 -12.21
N ARG A 20 -11.51 -8.48 -12.93
CA ARG A 20 -10.98 -9.25 -14.05
C ARG A 20 -9.59 -9.78 -13.67
N ASN A 21 -9.46 -11.09 -13.56
CA ASN A 21 -8.22 -11.72 -13.11
C ASN A 21 -7.00 -11.34 -13.96
N TYR A 22 -7.17 -11.24 -15.28
CA TYR A 22 -6.06 -10.86 -16.14
C TYR A 22 -5.56 -9.44 -15.89
N ILE A 23 -6.43 -8.52 -15.50
CA ILE A 23 -6.04 -7.14 -15.14
C ILE A 23 -5.25 -7.17 -13.84
N LYS A 24 -5.74 -7.92 -12.85
CA LYS A 24 -5.04 -8.10 -11.59
C LYS A 24 -3.63 -8.67 -11.80
N GLU A 25 -3.51 -9.73 -12.58
CA GLU A 25 -2.23 -10.36 -12.87
C GLU A 25 -1.28 -9.42 -13.59
N TYR A 26 -1.79 -8.67 -14.56
CA TYR A 26 -1.01 -7.66 -15.27
C TYR A 26 -0.45 -6.60 -14.31
N LEU A 27 -1.29 -6.08 -13.41
CA LEU A 27 -0.88 -5.07 -12.45
C LEU A 27 0.17 -5.63 -11.47
N ILE A 28 -0.06 -6.85 -10.94
CA ILE A 28 0.87 -7.47 -10.01
C ILE A 28 2.24 -7.65 -10.65
N LYS A 29 2.29 -8.02 -11.91
CA LYS A 29 3.55 -8.16 -12.66
C LYS A 29 4.36 -6.86 -12.61
N HIS A 30 3.70 -5.70 -12.69
CA HIS A 30 4.36 -4.40 -12.70
C HIS A 30 4.73 -3.86 -11.32
N LEU A 31 4.34 -4.55 -10.24
CA LEU A 31 4.84 -4.22 -8.90
C LEU A 31 6.35 -4.42 -8.77
N ASN A 32 6.95 -5.21 -9.65
CA ASN A 32 8.41 -5.40 -9.70
C ASN A 32 9.14 -4.30 -10.47
N SER A 33 8.43 -3.28 -10.95
CA SER A 33 9.06 -2.18 -11.67
C SER A 33 10.08 -1.44 -10.80
N LYS A 34 11.14 -0.95 -11.43
CA LYS A 34 12.14 -0.08 -10.78
C LYS A 34 11.66 1.36 -10.71
N HIS A 35 10.57 1.69 -11.40
CA HIS A 35 10.03 3.05 -11.45
C HIS A 35 8.94 3.23 -10.38
N HIS A 36 9.20 4.10 -9.42
CA HIS A 36 8.27 4.35 -8.31
C HIS A 36 6.89 4.78 -8.80
N LYS A 37 6.83 5.58 -9.85
CA LYS A 37 5.58 6.06 -10.41
C LYS A 37 4.70 4.93 -10.93
N ILE A 38 5.30 3.91 -11.52
CA ILE A 38 4.58 2.72 -11.99
C ILE A 38 4.01 1.95 -10.80
N ILE A 39 4.82 1.75 -9.76
CA ILE A 39 4.37 1.06 -8.55
C ILE A 39 3.19 1.81 -7.92
N SER A 40 3.29 3.14 -7.82
CA SER A 40 2.20 3.97 -7.28
C SER A 40 0.90 3.78 -8.05
N TRP A 41 0.94 3.80 -9.38
CA TRP A 41 -0.26 3.60 -10.19
C TRP A 41 -0.82 2.19 -10.06
N VAL A 42 0.04 1.19 -9.96
CA VAL A 42 -0.40 -0.19 -9.76
C VAL A 42 -1.10 -0.33 -8.41
N LEU A 43 -0.54 0.24 -7.35
CA LEU A 43 -1.16 0.22 -6.03
C LEU A 43 -2.54 0.91 -6.07
N TYR A 44 -2.64 2.04 -6.78
CA TYR A 44 -3.91 2.72 -6.98
C TYR A 44 -4.94 1.80 -7.65
N GLY A 45 -4.55 1.08 -8.70
CA GLY A 45 -5.43 0.17 -9.41
C GLY A 45 -5.88 -1.03 -8.58
N LEU A 46 -5.05 -1.49 -7.64
CA LEU A 46 -5.37 -2.62 -6.78
C LEU A 46 -6.12 -2.20 -5.51
N LYS A 47 -5.92 -0.96 -5.06
CA LYS A 47 -6.52 -0.45 -3.83
C LYS A 47 -8.04 -0.34 -3.98
N GLY A 48 -8.75 -0.64 -2.95
CA GLY A 48 -10.22 -0.54 -2.94
C GLY A 48 -10.93 -1.73 -3.55
N LYS A 49 -10.20 -2.68 -4.11
CA LYS A 49 -10.77 -3.90 -4.69
C LYS A 49 -10.58 -5.13 -3.79
N HIS A 50 -10.00 -4.92 -2.65
CA HIS A 50 -9.73 -5.98 -1.68
C HIS A 50 -8.92 -7.13 -2.29
N TYR A 51 -7.91 -6.78 -3.08
CA TYR A 51 -7.00 -7.77 -3.69
C TYR A 51 -6.02 -8.32 -2.65
N LYS A 52 -6.54 -8.76 -1.53
CA LYS A 52 -5.71 -9.37 -0.51
C LYS A 52 -5.31 -10.78 -0.96
N SER A 53 -4.03 -11.01 -1.08
CA SER A 53 -3.47 -12.34 -1.32
C SER A 53 -2.11 -12.41 -0.66
N GLU A 54 -1.73 -13.60 -0.23
CA GLU A 54 -0.44 -13.82 0.41
C GLU A 54 0.71 -13.44 -0.52
N SER A 55 0.58 -13.72 -1.82
CA SER A 55 1.62 -13.37 -2.78
C SER A 55 1.83 -11.87 -2.90
N ILE A 56 0.75 -11.07 -2.89
CA ILE A 56 0.84 -9.61 -2.93
C ILE A 56 1.46 -9.11 -1.62
N GLU A 57 1.01 -9.60 -0.48
CA GLU A 57 1.56 -9.22 0.81
C GLU A 57 3.06 -9.47 0.88
N ASN A 58 3.48 -10.70 0.53
CA ASN A 58 4.89 -11.07 0.59
C ASN A 58 5.74 -10.24 -0.37
N LEU A 59 5.24 -10.00 -1.58
CA LEU A 59 5.94 -9.18 -2.56
C LEU A 59 6.16 -7.75 -2.05
N LEU A 60 5.12 -7.14 -1.49
CA LEU A 60 5.20 -5.77 -0.99
C LEU A 60 6.05 -5.64 0.27
N ILE A 61 5.96 -6.61 1.18
CA ILE A 61 6.83 -6.64 2.36
C ILE A 61 8.30 -6.74 1.92
N HIS A 62 8.59 -7.59 0.94
CA HIS A 62 9.94 -7.68 0.40
C HIS A 62 10.39 -6.35 -0.21
N LYS A 63 9.50 -5.67 -0.92
CA LYS A 63 9.79 -4.34 -1.50
C LYS A 63 10.12 -3.30 -0.44
N LEU A 64 9.48 -3.35 0.72
CA LEU A 64 9.78 -2.42 1.81
C LEU A 64 11.26 -2.50 2.23
N SER A 65 11.85 -3.69 2.17
CA SER A 65 13.27 -3.85 2.52
C SER A 65 14.21 -3.22 1.50
N GLN A 66 13.72 -2.93 0.29
CA GLN A 66 14.52 -2.38 -0.81
C GLN A 66 14.42 -0.86 -0.92
N PHE A 67 13.41 -0.24 -0.31
CA PHE A 67 13.19 1.20 -0.42
C PHE A 67 13.60 1.95 0.84
N ASN A 68 14.00 3.20 0.65
CA ASN A 68 14.30 4.10 1.76
C ASN A 68 13.02 4.41 2.54
N GLU A 69 13.07 4.31 3.86
CA GLU A 69 11.94 4.58 4.76
C GLU A 69 11.38 6.01 4.62
N LYS A 70 12.18 6.94 4.08
CA LYS A 70 11.77 8.33 3.88
C LYS A 70 11.14 8.57 2.51
N SER A 71 11.15 7.58 1.62
CA SER A 71 10.59 7.75 0.28
C SER A 71 9.07 7.66 0.30
N TYR A 72 8.42 8.40 -0.62
CA TYR A 72 6.96 8.37 -0.70
C TYR A 72 6.42 6.98 -1.06
N ILE A 73 7.18 6.21 -1.86
CA ILE A 73 6.73 4.88 -2.27
C ILE A 73 6.71 3.91 -1.09
N TYR A 74 7.64 4.05 -0.14
CA TYR A 74 7.64 3.26 1.07
C TYR A 74 6.33 3.48 1.84
N ASN A 75 5.94 4.74 2.02
CA ASN A 75 4.72 5.10 2.72
C ASN A 75 3.47 4.64 1.97
N GLU A 76 3.46 4.72 0.64
CA GLU A 76 2.34 4.23 -0.16
C GLU A 76 2.15 2.71 -0.03
N ILE A 77 3.25 1.97 0.01
CA ILE A 77 3.18 0.51 0.19
C ILE A 77 2.61 0.19 1.58
N ILE A 78 3.07 0.88 2.62
CA ILE A 78 2.53 0.68 3.97
C ILE A 78 1.02 0.98 3.99
N ALA A 79 0.61 2.13 3.44
CA ALA A 79 -0.80 2.51 3.39
C ALA A 79 -1.64 1.47 2.63
N PHE A 80 -1.14 0.96 1.52
CA PHE A 80 -1.83 -0.09 0.77
C PHE A 80 -1.99 -1.36 1.62
N LEU A 81 -0.93 -1.79 2.30
CA LEU A 81 -0.99 -2.99 3.14
C LEU A 81 -1.98 -2.83 4.30
N ILE A 82 -2.10 -1.63 4.86
CA ILE A 82 -3.13 -1.34 5.85
C ILE A 82 -4.52 -1.49 5.21
N SER A 83 -4.70 -0.96 4.00
CA SER A 83 -6.00 -0.99 3.33
C SER A 83 -6.52 -2.40 3.06
N ILE A 84 -5.63 -3.38 2.92
CA ILE A 84 -6.00 -4.79 2.77
C ILE A 84 -5.90 -5.57 4.09
N SER A 85 -5.71 -4.88 5.20
CA SER A 85 -5.61 -5.45 6.55
C SER A 85 -4.52 -6.51 6.70
N SER A 86 -3.34 -6.24 6.12
CA SER A 86 -2.20 -7.13 6.23
C SER A 86 -1.54 -7.00 7.59
N LYS A 87 -1.55 -8.07 8.39
CA LYS A 87 -0.86 -8.10 9.68
C LYS A 87 0.65 -7.97 9.52
N LYS A 88 1.18 -8.37 8.39
CA LYS A 88 2.63 -8.37 8.14
C LYS A 88 3.23 -6.98 8.12
N VAL A 89 2.40 -5.95 7.94
CA VAL A 89 2.88 -4.56 7.92
C VAL A 89 3.00 -3.96 9.32
N ILE A 90 2.42 -4.58 10.34
CA ILE A 90 2.39 -4.01 11.70
C ILE A 90 3.77 -3.67 12.25
N PRO A 91 4.80 -4.52 12.17
CA PRO A 91 6.13 -4.16 12.67
C PRO A 91 6.72 -2.92 11.95
N TYR A 92 6.42 -2.74 10.68
CA TYR A 92 6.89 -1.58 9.91
C TYR A 92 6.20 -0.30 10.34
N ILE A 93 4.91 -0.37 10.66
CA ILE A 93 4.16 0.78 11.18
C ILE A 93 4.69 1.17 12.57
N GLU A 94 4.89 0.21 13.44
CA GLU A 94 5.41 0.46 14.78
C GLU A 94 6.77 1.14 14.73
N LYS A 95 7.66 0.65 13.88
CA LYS A 95 8.96 1.26 13.66
C LYS A 95 8.82 2.72 13.21
N THR A 96 7.93 2.97 12.25
CA THR A 96 7.70 4.31 11.72
C THR A 96 7.14 5.24 12.79
N LEU A 97 6.14 4.80 13.56
CA LEU A 97 5.51 5.60 14.61
C LEU A 97 6.48 5.97 15.72
N PHE A 98 7.38 5.05 16.08
CA PHE A 98 8.27 5.25 17.22
C PHE A 98 9.58 5.96 16.86
N THR A 99 9.93 6.04 15.59
CA THR A 99 11.19 6.65 15.16
C THR A 99 11.02 8.01 14.50
N GLN A 100 9.80 8.37 14.10
CA GLN A 100 9.52 9.63 13.41
C GLN A 100 8.63 10.52 14.25
N SER A 101 8.93 11.81 14.27
CA SER A 101 8.12 12.82 14.98
C SER A 101 6.83 13.14 14.24
N LYS A 102 6.71 12.73 12.99
CA LYS A 102 5.54 13.01 12.14
C LYS A 102 5.19 11.78 11.33
N ILE A 103 3.91 11.42 11.32
CA ILE A 103 3.41 10.31 10.52
C ILE A 103 2.96 10.82 9.15
N ASP A 104 3.18 10.01 8.11
CA ASP A 104 2.69 10.29 6.77
C ASP A 104 1.16 10.36 6.74
N ASP A 105 0.60 11.33 6.02
CA ASP A 105 -0.84 11.57 5.95
C ASP A 105 -1.62 10.37 5.40
N GLU A 106 -1.07 9.67 4.43
CA GLU A 106 -1.73 8.51 3.83
C GLU A 106 -1.78 7.33 4.79
N ILE A 107 -0.67 7.09 5.50
CA ILE A 107 -0.62 6.05 6.54
C ILE A 107 -1.60 6.40 7.66
N TYR A 108 -1.62 7.65 8.09
CA TYR A 108 -2.54 8.13 9.13
C TYR A 108 -3.99 7.85 8.74
N THR A 109 -4.37 8.25 7.53
CA THR A 109 -5.74 8.10 7.05
C THR A 109 -6.15 6.64 6.97
N GLU A 110 -5.30 5.79 6.40
CA GLU A 110 -5.61 4.37 6.28
C GLU A 110 -5.71 3.68 7.65
N LEU A 111 -4.81 4.00 8.56
CA LEU A 111 -4.82 3.41 9.89
C LEU A 111 -6.04 3.87 10.70
N LYS A 112 -6.37 5.16 10.62
CA LYS A 112 -7.56 5.71 11.29
C LYS A 112 -8.86 5.06 10.81
N ASN A 113 -8.94 4.77 9.52
CA ASN A 113 -10.14 4.22 8.90
C ASN A 113 -10.21 2.70 8.94
N ASN A 114 -9.13 2.01 9.27
CA ASN A 114 -9.14 0.55 9.36
C ASN A 114 -9.67 0.12 10.72
N LEU A 115 -10.90 -0.40 10.75
CA LEU A 115 -11.60 -0.80 11.98
C LEU A 115 -11.39 -2.26 12.35
N SER A 116 -10.51 -2.97 11.65
CA SER A 116 -10.24 -4.38 11.97
C SER A 116 -9.53 -4.54 13.31
N ASP A 117 -9.73 -5.68 13.94
CA ASP A 117 -9.15 -5.98 15.26
C ASP A 117 -7.63 -6.02 15.23
N GLU A 118 -7.04 -6.42 14.09
CA GLU A 118 -5.59 -6.49 13.93
C GLU A 118 -4.92 -5.13 14.12
N PHE A 119 -5.62 -4.04 13.81
CA PHE A 119 -5.07 -2.69 13.89
C PHE A 119 -5.62 -1.88 15.07
N ALA A 120 -6.42 -2.49 15.92
CA ALA A 120 -7.07 -1.78 17.04
C ALA A 120 -6.09 -1.08 17.97
N GLU A 121 -5.02 -1.77 18.36
CA GLU A 121 -3.99 -1.21 19.24
C GLU A 121 -3.22 -0.07 18.60
N LEU A 122 -2.83 -0.26 17.34
CA LEU A 122 -2.10 0.79 16.61
C LEU A 122 -2.96 2.02 16.42
N ARG A 123 -4.23 1.83 16.09
CA ARG A 123 -5.18 2.94 15.95
C ARG A 123 -5.33 3.71 17.24
N LYS A 124 -5.41 3.01 18.37
CA LYS A 124 -5.50 3.64 19.69
C LYS A 124 -4.24 4.46 19.99
N LYS A 125 -3.06 3.90 19.79
CA LYS A 125 -1.79 4.61 19.98
C LYS A 125 -1.69 5.83 19.08
N LEU A 126 -2.12 5.70 17.83
CA LEU A 126 -2.13 6.80 16.88
C LEU A 126 -2.97 7.97 17.39
N LEU A 127 -4.17 7.69 17.86
CA LEU A 127 -5.07 8.72 18.37
C LEU A 127 -4.55 9.40 19.65
N GLU A 128 -3.76 8.71 20.44
CA GLU A 128 -3.14 9.27 21.65
C GLU A 128 -1.92 10.14 21.33
N GLU A 129 -1.07 9.70 20.41
CA GLU A 129 0.21 10.36 20.12
C GLU A 129 0.16 11.46 19.06
N PHE A 130 -0.79 11.38 18.14
CA PHE A 130 -0.87 12.30 17.00
C PHE A 130 -2.19 13.08 16.96
N LYS A 131 -2.68 13.45 18.12
CA LYS A 131 -3.86 14.29 18.22
C LYS A 131 -3.70 15.65 17.56
#